data_4b251b225f2f089d8623481a26408235
#
_entry.id   4b251b225f2f089d8623481a26408235
#
_cell.length_a   1.000
_cell.length_b   1.000
_cell.length_c   1.000
_cell.angle_alpha   90.00
_cell.angle_beta   90.00
_cell.angle_gamma   90.00
#
_symmetry.space_group_name_H-M   'P 1'
#
loop_
_entity.id
_entity.type
_entity.pdbx_description
1 polymer ?
#
loop_
_entity_poly.entity_id
_entity_poly.type
_entity_poly.pdbx_seq_one_letter_code
_entity_poly.pdbx_strand_id
1 'polypeptide(L)'
;MIFFLFIQAVLNIALVMSDPDMEGIYLFKAQLIPFLCALPFIFKRDFRKNFSKMLYSYCGIGFLSLAIDYALRSHVGLIQLATVFVPLALYGLFHFAVWNVQRAKERFSLAALAMSSLSWGLYAFAFPPLPLGPGALVFLVPWFIVLLRSNMQTALFASFWSGFIYNVINYYWIYNVMNVGPAVLIMIGLILLISYFSVYNTIAAAVFVKARDVKIKGIPVLLILFPLFYAGLEMTRSIGDFSFPWSHLGYALGNQLPLLQALSIIGIFGYTAIIIASNLAVAEAFVKGKKFLIAAPVVIFALLFGYGSFVLSKPEAAPFYMENEAEAPKVAVVQPNIHQTNKWNKAYYDSVVSKTWQIVNDSVDWKSGDLDLVVLPETAIPDFIRFRSREKLWLKNRIKGTQTSLFIGALDFDREGKPPRPVNLYNSGFLFRPDEKNYTRYIKTHLVPFSERLPFDDVFPILNYVDVGQGNFVPGKERPVFEPYFWSPFICYETIYGAEARRSIRNGSRLMVDITNDGWFGKSTAAAQHLNQLRYRAIENGYPIVRCTNTGISAFVDQYGHEDLKTELYTERVITRRIPLRSRDTLYFHIGDAVEYGLLGFFFAYLAALFIRLKTWASAQP
;
A
#
# COMPACT_ATOMS: atom_id res chain seq x y z
N MET A 1 -32.38 6.61 9.19
CA MET A 1 -32.24 5.16 8.96
C MET A 1 -32.79 4.75 7.60
N ILE A 2 -34.09 4.89 7.31
CA ILE A 2 -34.71 4.54 6.02
C ILE A 2 -34.02 5.26 4.84
N PHE A 3 -33.70 6.54 4.98
CA PHE A 3 -32.97 7.31 3.97
C PHE A 3 -31.56 6.76 3.69
N PHE A 4 -30.81 6.35 4.73
CA PHE A 4 -29.48 5.75 4.55
C PHE A 4 -29.55 4.36 3.93
N LEU A 5 -30.56 3.56 4.28
CA LEU A 5 -30.82 2.25 3.68
C LEU A 5 -31.23 2.38 2.21
N PHE A 6 -32.00 3.42 1.88
CA PHE A 6 -32.36 3.75 0.51
C PHE A 6 -31.12 4.17 -0.32
N ILE A 7 -30.27 5.06 0.22
CA ILE A 7 -29.00 5.44 -0.43
C ILE A 7 -28.12 4.21 -0.63
N GLN A 8 -28.03 3.32 0.37
CA GLN A 8 -27.28 2.07 0.26
C GLN A 8 -27.81 1.18 -0.86
N ALA A 9 -29.12 1.01 -0.95
CA ALA A 9 -29.74 0.22 -2.01
C ALA A 9 -29.49 0.82 -3.40
N VAL A 10 -29.62 2.14 -3.53
CA VAL A 10 -29.36 2.87 -4.79
C VAL A 10 -27.88 2.77 -5.20
N LEU A 11 -26.95 2.92 -4.25
CA LEU A 11 -25.53 2.77 -4.51
C LEU A 11 -25.16 1.34 -4.90
N ASN A 12 -25.75 0.35 -4.24
CA ASN A 12 -25.54 -1.06 -4.57
C ASN A 12 -26.04 -1.37 -5.99
N ILE A 13 -27.23 -0.87 -6.36
CA ILE A 13 -27.78 -1.05 -7.70
C ILE A 13 -26.93 -0.33 -8.76
N ALA A 14 -26.52 0.92 -8.51
CA ALA A 14 -25.70 1.69 -9.44
C ALA A 14 -24.31 1.06 -9.65
N LEU A 15 -23.72 0.46 -8.61
CA LEU A 15 -22.43 -0.20 -8.68
C LEU A 15 -22.49 -1.56 -9.39
N VAL A 16 -23.56 -2.33 -9.18
CA VAL A 16 -23.81 -3.59 -9.92
C VAL A 16 -24.03 -3.34 -11.41
N MET A 17 -24.62 -2.21 -11.78
CA MET A 17 -24.88 -1.86 -13.18
C MET A 17 -23.65 -1.27 -13.90
N SER A 18 -22.63 -0.79 -13.17
CA SER A 18 -21.50 -0.09 -13.77
C SER A 18 -20.32 -0.98 -14.17
N ASP A 19 -20.09 -2.10 -13.48
CA ASP A 19 -19.01 -3.05 -13.81
C ASP A 19 -19.24 -4.43 -13.19
N PRO A 20 -19.66 -5.43 -13.98
CA PRO A 20 -19.91 -6.79 -13.52
C PRO A 20 -18.73 -7.50 -12.90
N ASP A 21 -17.51 -7.17 -13.31
CA ASP A 21 -16.29 -7.86 -12.88
C ASP A 21 -15.66 -7.30 -11.56
N MET A 22 -16.09 -6.10 -11.14
CA MET A 22 -15.56 -5.40 -9.96
C MET A 22 -16.43 -5.50 -8.69
N GLU A 23 -17.41 -6.34 -8.67
CA GLU A 23 -18.57 -6.35 -7.76
C GLU A 23 -18.30 -6.57 -6.28
N GLY A 24 -17.45 -7.53 -5.91
CA GLY A 24 -17.20 -7.84 -4.49
C GLY A 24 -16.60 -6.66 -3.72
N ILE A 25 -15.85 -5.83 -4.41
CA ILE A 25 -15.11 -4.69 -3.84
C ILE A 25 -16.02 -3.50 -3.59
N TYR A 26 -16.86 -3.17 -4.57
CA TYR A 26 -17.77 -2.03 -4.47
C TYR A 26 -18.94 -2.32 -3.55
N LEU A 27 -19.47 -3.55 -3.55
CA LEU A 27 -20.50 -4.00 -2.61
C LEU A 27 -19.99 -3.91 -1.16
N PHE A 28 -18.76 -4.33 -0.87
CA PHE A 28 -18.18 -4.20 0.47
C PHE A 28 -18.01 -2.73 0.87
N LYS A 29 -17.49 -1.88 -0.01
CA LYS A 29 -17.35 -0.43 0.25
C LYS A 29 -18.71 0.25 0.40
N ALA A 30 -19.66 -0.07 -0.47
CA ALA A 30 -21.00 0.51 -0.45
C ALA A 30 -21.83 0.08 0.77
N GLN A 31 -21.62 -1.11 1.30
CA GLN A 31 -22.28 -1.56 2.55
C GLN A 31 -21.59 -1.02 3.79
N LEU A 32 -20.28 -0.91 3.79
CA LEU A 32 -19.51 -0.45 4.93
C LEU A 32 -19.78 1.02 5.26
N ILE A 33 -19.81 1.91 4.26
CA ILE A 33 -19.98 3.34 4.47
C ILE A 33 -21.32 3.70 5.13
N PRO A 34 -22.49 3.25 4.65
CA PRO A 34 -23.76 3.49 5.31
C PRO A 34 -23.85 2.88 6.71
N PHE A 35 -23.25 1.69 6.91
CA PHE A 35 -23.15 1.09 8.25
C PHE A 35 -22.38 1.98 9.21
N LEU A 36 -21.23 2.51 8.79
CA LEU A 36 -20.39 3.40 9.58
C LEU A 36 -21.07 4.75 9.85
N CYS A 37 -21.79 5.30 8.87
CA CYS A 37 -22.61 6.50 9.06
C CYS A 37 -23.82 6.28 9.98
N ALA A 38 -24.37 5.06 10.04
CA ALA A 38 -25.46 4.70 10.93
C ALA A 38 -25.03 4.44 12.37
N LEU A 39 -23.74 4.11 12.62
CA LEU A 39 -23.19 3.86 13.96
C LEU A 39 -23.57 4.92 15.02
N PRO A 40 -23.49 6.24 14.75
CA PRO A 40 -23.83 7.26 15.74
C PRO A 40 -25.30 7.26 16.17
N PHE A 41 -26.21 6.83 15.29
CA PHE A 41 -27.65 6.79 15.59
C PHE A 41 -28.06 5.58 16.43
N ILE A 42 -27.18 4.58 16.53
CA ILE A 42 -27.35 3.35 17.31
C ILE A 42 -27.28 3.64 18.82
N PHE A 43 -26.69 4.75 19.24
CA PHE A 43 -26.35 5.05 20.64
C PHE A 43 -27.32 5.95 21.38
N LYS A 44 -28.47 6.31 20.82
CA LYS A 44 -29.53 7.01 21.59
C LYS A 44 -30.09 6.12 22.69
N ARG A 45 -30.54 6.75 23.82
CA ARG A 45 -31.00 6.10 25.05
C ARG A 45 -32.11 5.06 24.83
N ASP A 46 -32.89 5.18 23.77
CA ASP A 46 -33.96 4.24 23.38
C ASP A 46 -33.49 3.04 22.55
N PHE A 47 -32.19 2.93 22.36
CA PHE A 47 -31.58 1.93 21.51
C PHE A 47 -31.93 0.48 21.91
N ARG A 48 -31.95 0.15 23.21
CA ARG A 48 -32.28 -1.21 23.66
C ARG A 48 -33.66 -1.70 23.19
N LYS A 49 -34.66 -0.79 23.08
CA LYS A 49 -35.99 -1.09 22.57
C LYS A 49 -36.04 -1.28 21.05
N ASN A 50 -35.16 -0.63 20.32
CA ASN A 50 -35.14 -0.62 18.85
C ASN A 50 -34.03 -1.50 18.25
N PHE A 51 -33.10 -2.00 19.08
CA PHE A 51 -31.94 -2.77 18.64
C PHE A 51 -32.30 -4.04 17.87
N SER A 52 -33.20 -4.85 18.42
CA SER A 52 -33.66 -6.07 17.77
C SER A 52 -34.34 -5.77 16.43
N LYS A 53 -35.19 -4.72 16.36
CA LYS A 53 -35.82 -4.31 15.09
C LYS A 53 -34.81 -3.83 14.05
N MET A 54 -33.77 -3.13 14.49
CA MET A 54 -32.72 -2.63 13.59
C MET A 54 -31.79 -3.75 13.12
N LEU A 55 -31.42 -4.67 14.02
CA LEU A 55 -30.66 -5.87 13.69
C LEU A 55 -31.43 -6.75 12.70
N TYR A 56 -32.74 -6.99 12.95
CA TYR A 56 -33.61 -7.73 12.03
C TYR A 56 -33.76 -7.02 10.68
N SER A 57 -33.88 -5.69 10.67
CA SER A 57 -33.93 -4.92 9.41
C SER A 57 -32.60 -4.98 8.66
N TYR A 58 -31.47 -4.88 9.35
CA TYR A 58 -30.14 -4.99 8.74
C TYR A 58 -29.88 -6.40 8.20
N CYS A 59 -30.17 -7.44 9.01
CA CYS A 59 -30.08 -8.82 8.56
C CYS A 59 -31.06 -9.11 7.42
N GLY A 60 -32.31 -8.60 7.49
CA GLY A 60 -33.29 -8.76 6.44
C GLY A 60 -32.87 -8.11 5.11
N ILE A 61 -32.24 -6.93 5.15
CA ILE A 61 -31.71 -6.26 3.96
C ILE A 61 -30.46 -6.99 3.45
N GLY A 62 -29.59 -7.47 4.35
CA GLY A 62 -28.45 -8.30 3.99
C GLY A 62 -28.88 -9.59 3.32
N PHE A 63 -29.90 -10.29 3.86
CA PHE A 63 -30.48 -11.48 3.25
C PHE A 63 -31.19 -11.19 1.92
N LEU A 64 -31.89 -10.06 1.80
CA LEU A 64 -32.52 -9.66 0.55
C LEU A 64 -31.47 -9.32 -0.53
N SER A 65 -30.39 -8.63 -0.16
CA SER A 65 -29.26 -8.37 -1.03
C SER A 65 -28.56 -9.67 -1.48
N LEU A 66 -28.39 -10.63 -0.57
CA LEU A 66 -27.88 -11.98 -0.85
C LEU A 66 -28.80 -12.77 -1.77
N ALA A 67 -30.14 -12.69 -1.56
CA ALA A 67 -31.11 -13.39 -2.39
C ALA A 67 -31.18 -12.81 -3.80
N ILE A 68 -31.07 -11.50 -3.95
CA ILE A 68 -31.02 -10.81 -5.25
C ILE A 68 -29.73 -11.19 -5.99
N ASP A 69 -28.61 -11.18 -5.31
CA ASP A 69 -27.30 -11.54 -5.88
C ASP A 69 -27.26 -13.03 -6.27
N TYR A 70 -27.84 -13.92 -5.45
CA TYR A 70 -28.03 -15.34 -5.78
C TYR A 70 -28.92 -15.55 -6.99
N ALA A 71 -30.03 -14.79 -7.11
CA ALA A 71 -30.95 -14.89 -8.24
C ALA A 71 -30.33 -14.38 -9.55
N LEU A 72 -29.38 -13.45 -9.46
CA LEU A 72 -28.69 -12.86 -10.61
C LEU A 72 -27.42 -13.63 -11.01
N ARG A 73 -26.86 -14.47 -10.12
CA ARG A 73 -25.57 -15.14 -10.33
C ARG A 73 -25.49 -16.50 -9.62
N SER A 74 -24.99 -17.48 -10.32
CA SER A 74 -24.86 -18.87 -9.84
C SER A 74 -23.71 -19.16 -8.87
N HIS A 75 -22.98 -18.15 -8.39
CA HIS A 75 -21.84 -18.36 -7.50
C HIS A 75 -21.87 -17.43 -6.28
N VAL A 76 -22.52 -17.89 -5.21
CA VAL A 76 -22.46 -17.26 -3.88
C VAL A 76 -21.23 -17.77 -3.13
N GLY A 77 -20.18 -16.97 -3.02
CA GLY A 77 -18.97 -17.32 -2.26
C GLY A 77 -19.05 -16.87 -0.78
N LEU A 78 -18.11 -17.38 0.01
CA LEU A 78 -17.84 -16.98 1.40
C LEU A 78 -17.71 -15.45 1.63
N ILE A 79 -17.46 -14.68 0.57
CA ILE A 79 -17.36 -13.20 0.55
C ILE A 79 -18.63 -12.57 1.12
N GLN A 80 -19.80 -13.10 0.79
CA GLN A 80 -21.08 -12.56 1.23
C GLN A 80 -21.39 -12.89 2.70
N LEU A 81 -20.96 -14.03 3.19
CA LEU A 81 -21.01 -14.35 4.64
C LEU A 81 -20.10 -13.39 5.42
N ALA A 82 -18.91 -13.08 4.93
CA ALA A 82 -18.00 -12.13 5.57
C ALA A 82 -18.57 -10.71 5.60
N THR A 83 -19.30 -10.25 4.57
CA THR A 83 -19.96 -8.92 4.58
C THR A 83 -21.03 -8.79 5.66
N VAL A 84 -21.57 -9.89 6.17
CA VAL A 84 -22.53 -9.91 7.29
C VAL A 84 -21.81 -10.10 8.64
N PHE A 85 -20.86 -11.03 8.71
CA PHE A 85 -20.20 -11.39 9.97
C PHE A 85 -19.12 -10.41 10.42
N VAL A 86 -18.39 -9.76 9.51
CA VAL A 86 -17.40 -8.75 9.87
C VAL A 86 -18.04 -7.52 10.52
N PRO A 87 -19.11 -6.94 9.95
CA PRO A 87 -19.85 -5.88 10.64
C PRO A 87 -20.41 -6.30 11.99
N LEU A 88 -20.90 -7.53 12.14
CA LEU A 88 -21.43 -8.05 13.42
C LEU A 88 -20.32 -8.24 14.46
N ALA A 89 -19.16 -8.76 14.08
CA ALA A 89 -18.01 -8.90 14.97
C ALA A 89 -17.44 -7.54 15.39
N LEU A 90 -17.32 -6.61 14.45
CA LEU A 90 -16.93 -5.21 14.71
C LEU A 90 -17.93 -4.52 15.63
N TYR A 91 -19.20 -4.76 15.43
CA TYR A 91 -20.28 -4.28 16.25
C TYR A 91 -20.19 -4.85 17.69
N GLY A 92 -19.92 -6.14 17.86
CA GLY A 92 -19.70 -6.79 19.14
C GLY A 92 -18.50 -6.21 19.90
N LEU A 93 -17.35 -6.06 19.22
CA LEU A 93 -16.15 -5.43 19.78
C LEU A 93 -16.40 -3.96 20.14
N PHE A 94 -17.12 -3.24 19.31
CA PHE A 94 -17.52 -1.87 19.57
C PHE A 94 -18.42 -1.77 20.83
N HIS A 95 -19.43 -2.63 20.96
CA HIS A 95 -20.28 -2.67 22.15
C HIS A 95 -19.51 -2.98 23.42
N PHE A 96 -18.58 -3.91 23.36
CA PHE A 96 -17.70 -4.24 24.48
C PHE A 96 -16.84 -3.03 24.90
N ALA A 97 -16.26 -2.32 23.92
CA ALA A 97 -15.48 -1.13 24.18
C ALA A 97 -16.34 0.02 24.75
N VAL A 98 -17.52 0.28 24.17
CA VAL A 98 -18.46 1.30 24.66
C VAL A 98 -18.99 0.97 26.06
N TRP A 99 -19.28 -0.30 26.34
CA TRP A 99 -19.74 -0.73 27.69
C TRP A 99 -18.68 -0.47 28.75
N ASN A 100 -17.40 -0.69 28.45
CA ASN A 100 -16.31 -0.36 29.36
C ASN A 100 -16.10 1.15 29.54
N VAL A 101 -16.29 1.97 28.50
CA VAL A 101 -16.21 3.44 28.58
C VAL A 101 -17.41 4.04 29.35
N GLN A 102 -18.62 3.49 29.17
CA GLN A 102 -19.80 3.96 29.91
C GLN A 102 -19.70 3.69 31.43
N ARG A 103 -19.00 2.66 31.86
CA ARG A 103 -18.70 2.40 33.27
C ARG A 103 -17.82 3.49 33.90
N ALA A 104 -17.04 4.21 33.12
CA ALA A 104 -16.14 5.26 33.61
C ALA A 104 -16.81 6.63 33.88
N LYS A 105 -18.13 6.72 33.86
CA LYS A 105 -18.95 7.93 34.18
C LYS A 105 -18.75 9.16 33.26
N GLU A 106 -17.98 9.09 32.20
CA GLU A 106 -17.82 10.21 31.25
C GLU A 106 -18.77 10.08 30.05
N ARG A 107 -19.39 11.21 29.64
CA ARG A 107 -20.30 11.23 28.48
C ARG A 107 -19.47 11.12 27.18
N PHE A 108 -19.52 9.98 26.53
CA PHE A 108 -18.94 9.77 25.23
C PHE A 108 -19.69 10.54 24.13
N SER A 109 -18.97 11.25 23.25
CA SER A 109 -19.57 12.01 22.17
C SER A 109 -19.69 11.19 20.89
N LEU A 110 -20.91 10.78 20.55
CA LEU A 110 -21.23 10.09 19.29
C LEU A 110 -20.96 10.96 18.06
N ALA A 111 -21.17 12.27 18.19
CA ALA A 111 -20.85 13.22 17.12
C ALA A 111 -19.35 13.22 16.82
N ALA A 112 -18.51 13.14 17.85
CA ALA A 112 -17.05 13.04 17.68
C ALA A 112 -16.65 11.75 16.95
N LEU A 113 -17.26 10.62 17.29
CA LEU A 113 -17.04 9.36 16.59
C LEU A 113 -17.46 9.45 15.12
N ALA A 114 -18.67 9.96 14.86
CA ALA A 114 -19.19 10.10 13.50
C ALA A 114 -18.34 11.03 12.64
N MET A 115 -17.94 12.18 13.18
CA MET A 115 -17.08 13.13 12.46
C MET A 115 -15.70 12.55 12.15
N SER A 116 -15.08 11.87 13.12
CA SER A 116 -13.78 11.22 12.91
C SER A 116 -13.87 10.09 11.90
N SER A 117 -14.93 9.26 11.99
CA SER A 117 -15.15 8.14 11.08
C SER A 117 -15.41 8.60 9.65
N LEU A 118 -16.23 9.63 9.46
CA LEU A 118 -16.45 10.24 8.15
C LEU A 118 -15.14 10.81 7.59
N SER A 119 -14.38 11.50 8.42
CA SER A 119 -13.10 12.11 8.06
C SER A 119 -12.11 11.09 7.49
N TRP A 120 -11.82 10.05 8.24
CA TRP A 120 -10.88 9.00 7.83
C TRP A 120 -11.44 8.09 6.73
N GLY A 121 -12.75 7.88 6.70
CA GLY A 121 -13.42 7.20 5.61
C GLY A 121 -13.26 7.94 4.28
N LEU A 122 -13.50 9.25 4.27
CA LEU A 122 -13.27 10.10 3.09
C LEU A 122 -11.79 10.10 2.69
N TYR A 123 -10.87 10.16 3.67
CA TYR A 123 -9.44 10.12 3.40
C TYR A 123 -9.02 8.82 2.69
N ALA A 124 -9.62 7.68 3.04
CA ALA A 124 -9.34 6.42 2.37
C ALA A 124 -9.67 6.45 0.86
N PHE A 125 -10.64 7.26 0.44
CA PHE A 125 -10.98 7.43 -0.98
C PHE A 125 -10.04 8.39 -1.74
N ALA A 126 -9.15 9.10 -1.05
CA ALA A 126 -8.11 9.88 -1.70
C ALA A 126 -7.01 9.02 -2.35
N PHE A 127 -6.91 7.73 -1.97
CA PHE A 127 -5.93 6.81 -2.55
C PHE A 127 -6.32 6.34 -3.95
N PRO A 128 -5.32 6.05 -4.83
CA PRO A 128 -5.58 5.43 -6.13
C PRO A 128 -6.42 4.14 -6.03
N PRO A 129 -7.24 3.86 -7.04
CA PRO A 129 -7.34 4.51 -8.35
C PRO A 129 -8.27 5.74 -8.40
N LEU A 130 -8.87 6.15 -7.29
CA LEU A 130 -9.84 7.25 -7.28
C LEU A 130 -9.17 8.63 -7.45
N PRO A 131 -9.78 9.57 -8.22
CA PRO A 131 -9.17 10.88 -8.50
C PRO A 131 -9.40 11.92 -7.39
N LEU A 132 -9.59 11.49 -6.14
CA LEU A 132 -9.89 12.37 -5.00
C LEU A 132 -8.66 12.82 -4.20
N GLY A 133 -7.46 12.59 -4.74
CA GLY A 133 -6.19 12.91 -4.08
C GLY A 133 -6.10 14.34 -3.50
N PRO A 134 -6.47 15.41 -4.21
CA PRO A 134 -6.43 16.77 -3.66
C PRO A 134 -7.27 16.96 -2.40
N GLY A 135 -8.33 16.15 -2.22
CA GLY A 135 -9.15 16.14 -1.00
C GLY A 135 -8.38 15.75 0.26
N ALA A 136 -7.24 15.07 0.13
CA ALA A 136 -6.36 14.75 1.25
C ALA A 136 -5.95 16.00 2.06
N LEU A 137 -5.88 17.17 1.41
CA LEU A 137 -5.55 18.44 2.07
C LEU A 137 -6.63 18.94 3.03
N VAL A 138 -7.86 18.39 2.98
CA VAL A 138 -9.00 18.86 3.79
C VAL A 138 -9.82 17.73 4.44
N PHE A 139 -9.70 16.47 4.02
CA PHE A 139 -10.55 15.37 4.51
C PHE A 139 -10.35 15.04 6.00
N LEU A 140 -9.20 15.36 6.59
CA LEU A 140 -8.94 15.14 8.02
C LEU A 140 -9.35 16.33 8.91
N VAL A 141 -9.90 17.42 8.35
CA VAL A 141 -10.37 18.58 9.11
C VAL A 141 -11.38 18.19 10.22
N PRO A 142 -12.43 17.39 9.96
CA PRO A 142 -13.37 16.98 11.01
C PRO A 142 -12.71 16.23 12.16
N TRP A 143 -11.74 15.35 11.87
CA TRP A 143 -10.98 14.64 12.90
C TRP A 143 -10.17 15.61 13.77
N PHE A 144 -9.48 16.59 13.19
CA PHE A 144 -8.75 17.59 13.94
C PHE A 144 -9.67 18.50 14.76
N ILE A 145 -10.87 18.84 14.29
CA ILE A 145 -11.86 19.57 15.10
C ILE A 145 -12.25 18.74 16.35
N VAL A 146 -12.44 17.44 16.19
CA VAL A 146 -12.67 16.54 17.33
C VAL A 146 -11.50 16.57 18.29
N LEU A 147 -10.25 16.43 17.83
CA LEU A 147 -9.06 16.46 18.68
C LEU A 147 -8.88 17.79 19.41
N LEU A 148 -9.24 18.92 18.77
CA LEU A 148 -9.16 20.25 19.39
C LEU A 148 -10.20 20.49 20.49
N ARG A 149 -11.36 19.81 20.42
CA ARG A 149 -12.51 20.07 21.31
C ARG A 149 -12.81 18.99 22.32
N SER A 150 -12.39 17.75 22.07
CA SER A 150 -12.75 16.60 22.90
C SER A 150 -11.79 16.40 24.08
N ASN A 151 -12.26 15.71 25.12
CA ASN A 151 -11.40 15.17 26.17
C ASN A 151 -10.56 13.99 25.64
N MET A 152 -9.58 13.54 26.43
CA MET A 152 -8.66 12.47 26.05
C MET A 152 -9.39 11.18 25.68
N GLN A 153 -10.35 10.73 26.48
CA GLN A 153 -11.03 9.46 26.25
C GLN A 153 -11.80 9.44 24.94
N THR A 154 -12.57 10.50 24.66
CA THR A 154 -13.31 10.66 23.40
C THR A 154 -12.35 10.73 22.20
N ALA A 155 -11.25 11.47 22.33
CA ALA A 155 -10.26 11.60 21.26
C ALA A 155 -9.59 10.24 20.92
N LEU A 156 -9.17 9.47 21.94
CA LEU A 156 -8.56 8.16 21.74
C LEU A 156 -9.52 7.18 21.08
N PHE A 157 -10.73 7.08 21.63
CA PHE A 157 -11.75 6.17 21.13
C PHE A 157 -12.16 6.49 19.70
N ALA A 158 -12.47 7.78 19.42
CA ALA A 158 -12.84 8.21 18.08
C ALA A 158 -11.70 7.99 17.06
N SER A 159 -10.44 8.20 17.47
CA SER A 159 -9.28 7.99 16.61
C SER A 159 -8.97 6.53 16.35
N PHE A 160 -9.12 5.65 17.34
CA PHE A 160 -8.97 4.21 17.12
C PHE A 160 -9.98 3.70 16.10
N TRP A 161 -11.26 3.99 16.29
CA TRP A 161 -12.31 3.51 15.39
C TRP A 161 -12.27 4.12 14.01
N SER A 162 -11.97 5.42 13.91
CA SER A 162 -11.80 6.05 12.59
C SER A 162 -10.57 5.51 11.85
N GLY A 163 -9.48 5.24 12.57
CA GLY A 163 -8.31 4.55 12.03
C GLY A 163 -8.64 3.12 11.60
N PHE A 164 -9.47 2.40 12.37
CA PHE A 164 -9.94 1.07 12.03
C PHE A 164 -10.73 1.07 10.71
N ILE A 165 -11.65 2.02 10.55
CA ILE A 165 -12.42 2.22 9.31
C ILE A 165 -11.50 2.51 8.12
N TYR A 166 -10.57 3.44 8.30
CA TYR A 166 -9.57 3.78 7.29
C TYR A 166 -8.78 2.55 6.83
N ASN A 167 -8.30 1.77 7.79
CA ASN A 167 -7.49 0.59 7.49
C ASN A 167 -8.31 -0.55 6.88
N VAL A 168 -9.58 -0.74 7.28
CA VAL A 168 -10.49 -1.68 6.61
C VAL A 168 -10.64 -1.32 5.14
N ILE A 169 -10.88 -0.04 4.82
CA ILE A 169 -11.07 0.42 3.43
C ILE A 169 -9.78 0.29 2.61
N ASN A 170 -8.60 0.48 3.21
CA ASN A 170 -7.33 0.39 2.48
C ASN A 170 -6.75 -1.02 2.40
N TYR A 171 -7.08 -1.92 3.34
CA TYR A 171 -6.48 -3.26 3.43
C TYR A 171 -7.48 -4.40 3.20
N TYR A 172 -8.75 -4.13 2.82
CA TYR A 172 -9.74 -5.17 2.56
C TYR A 172 -9.25 -6.23 1.58
N TRP A 173 -8.38 -5.86 0.65
CA TRP A 173 -7.85 -6.74 -0.38
C TRP A 173 -6.98 -7.88 0.17
N ILE A 174 -6.44 -7.77 1.38
CA ILE A 174 -5.72 -8.87 2.07
C ILE A 174 -6.65 -10.08 2.27
N TYR A 175 -7.97 -9.85 2.32
CA TYR A 175 -8.96 -10.91 2.36
C TYR A 175 -8.81 -11.91 1.20
N ASN A 176 -8.40 -11.48 0.01
CA ASN A 176 -8.26 -12.35 -1.16
C ASN A 176 -7.18 -13.43 -0.98
N VAL A 177 -6.24 -13.25 -0.05
CA VAL A 177 -5.24 -14.27 0.30
C VAL A 177 -5.90 -15.52 0.94
N MET A 178 -7.14 -15.39 1.46
CA MET A 178 -7.90 -16.53 2.04
C MET A 178 -8.18 -17.65 1.04
N ASN A 179 -8.12 -17.37 -0.26
CA ASN A 179 -8.32 -18.39 -1.29
C ASN A 179 -7.20 -19.46 -1.32
N VAL A 180 -6.10 -19.23 -0.58
CA VAL A 180 -4.91 -20.10 -0.58
C VAL A 180 -4.46 -20.53 0.82
N GLY A 181 -5.20 -20.16 1.87
CA GLY A 181 -4.86 -20.51 3.25
C GLY A 181 -6.08 -20.66 4.17
N PRO A 182 -5.89 -20.98 5.45
CA PRO A 182 -6.96 -21.16 6.43
C PRO A 182 -7.73 -19.85 6.66
N ALA A 183 -8.92 -19.74 6.09
CA ALA A 183 -9.72 -18.50 6.05
C ALA A 183 -9.91 -17.84 7.44
N VAL A 184 -10.16 -18.63 8.49
CA VAL A 184 -10.36 -18.11 9.86
C VAL A 184 -9.08 -17.46 10.41
N LEU A 185 -7.91 -18.07 10.21
CA LEU A 185 -6.65 -17.53 10.69
C LEU A 185 -6.29 -16.24 9.96
N ILE A 186 -6.53 -16.19 8.64
CA ILE A 186 -6.29 -14.99 7.82
C ILE A 186 -7.23 -13.86 8.26
N MET A 187 -8.50 -14.16 8.56
CA MET A 187 -9.45 -13.17 9.08
C MET A 187 -9.02 -12.61 10.43
N ILE A 188 -8.61 -13.47 11.36
CA ILE A 188 -8.07 -13.03 12.66
C ILE A 188 -6.83 -12.17 12.45
N GLY A 189 -5.90 -12.61 11.61
CA GLY A 189 -4.70 -11.86 11.26
C GLY A 189 -5.00 -10.49 10.65
N LEU A 190 -5.99 -10.40 9.76
CA LEU A 190 -6.43 -9.14 9.17
C LEU A 190 -7.02 -8.19 10.21
N ILE A 191 -7.86 -8.68 11.12
CA ILE A 191 -8.44 -7.87 12.22
C ILE A 191 -7.32 -7.36 13.14
N LEU A 192 -6.35 -8.20 13.49
CA LEU A 192 -5.20 -7.81 14.31
C LEU A 192 -4.33 -6.78 13.60
N LEU A 193 -4.05 -6.96 12.31
CA LEU A 193 -3.28 -6.01 11.50
C LEU A 193 -3.97 -4.64 11.42
N ILE A 194 -5.27 -4.63 11.12
CA ILE A 194 -6.08 -3.41 11.08
C ILE A 194 -6.09 -2.72 12.45
N SER A 195 -6.25 -3.48 13.53
CA SER A 195 -6.21 -2.97 14.90
C SER A 195 -4.84 -2.38 15.25
N TYR A 196 -3.77 -3.08 14.87
CA TYR A 196 -2.38 -2.60 15.04
C TYR A 196 -2.17 -1.24 14.36
N PHE A 197 -2.56 -1.08 13.10
CA PHE A 197 -2.45 0.22 12.42
C PHE A 197 -3.37 1.29 13.01
N SER A 198 -4.51 0.91 13.61
CA SER A 198 -5.42 1.87 14.27
C SER A 198 -4.82 2.44 15.55
N VAL A 199 -3.89 1.73 16.18
CA VAL A 199 -3.13 2.24 17.34
C VAL A 199 -2.29 3.46 16.96
N TYR A 200 -1.79 3.56 15.72
CA TYR A 200 -1.04 4.74 15.26
C TYR A 200 -1.89 6.00 15.32
N ASN A 201 -3.16 5.94 14.87
CA ASN A 201 -4.09 7.06 14.96
C ASN A 201 -4.40 7.41 16.43
N THR A 202 -4.45 6.39 17.30
CA THR A 202 -4.67 6.56 18.73
C THR A 202 -3.49 7.24 19.42
N ILE A 203 -2.26 6.83 19.08
CA ILE A 203 -1.02 7.47 19.56
C ILE A 203 -0.97 8.94 19.10
N ALA A 204 -1.27 9.20 17.82
CA ALA A 204 -1.32 10.56 17.29
C ALA A 204 -2.34 11.42 18.05
N ALA A 205 -3.53 10.90 18.33
CA ALA A 205 -4.55 11.60 19.10
C ALA A 205 -4.13 11.85 20.56
N ALA A 206 -3.51 10.88 21.21
CA ALA A 206 -3.00 11.02 22.58
C ALA A 206 -2.00 12.16 22.69
N VAL A 207 -1.01 12.14 21.78
CA VAL A 207 0.04 13.17 21.72
C VAL A 207 -0.55 14.53 21.36
N PHE A 208 -1.47 14.58 20.40
CA PHE A 208 -2.13 15.82 20.00
C PHE A 208 -2.87 16.49 21.17
N VAL A 209 -3.73 15.72 21.87
CA VAL A 209 -4.51 16.25 23.00
C VAL A 209 -3.62 16.75 24.14
N LYS A 210 -2.51 16.07 24.41
CA LYS A 210 -1.52 16.51 25.42
C LYS A 210 -0.73 17.75 25.00
N ALA A 211 -0.53 17.94 23.70
CA ALA A 211 0.29 19.04 23.15
C ALA A 211 -0.51 20.27 22.72
N ARG A 212 -1.83 20.18 22.49
CA ARG A 212 -2.63 21.23 21.86
C ARG A 212 -2.65 22.56 22.64
N ASP A 213 -2.48 22.51 23.97
CA ASP A 213 -2.50 23.69 24.83
C ASP A 213 -1.08 24.23 25.13
N VAL A 214 -0.06 23.58 24.57
CA VAL A 214 1.36 23.99 24.74
C VAL A 214 1.65 25.20 23.85
N LYS A 215 2.06 26.32 24.50
CA LYS A 215 2.54 27.52 23.80
C LYS A 215 3.99 27.75 24.13
N ILE A 216 4.82 28.03 23.13
CA ILE A 216 6.20 28.49 23.30
C ILE A 216 6.28 29.89 22.71
N LYS A 217 6.45 30.93 23.55
CA LYS A 217 6.59 32.34 23.14
C LYS A 217 5.53 32.80 22.11
N GLY A 218 4.25 32.38 22.27
CA GLY A 218 3.17 32.78 21.38
C GLY A 218 3.10 32.07 20.02
N ILE A 219 4.06 31.22 19.68
CA ILE A 219 4.07 30.45 18.46
C ILE A 219 3.12 29.24 18.60
N PRO A 220 2.23 28.98 17.61
CA PRO A 220 1.40 27.79 17.61
C PRO A 220 2.25 26.55 17.26
N VAL A 221 3.00 26.07 18.27
CA VAL A 221 3.93 24.95 18.16
C VAL A 221 3.26 23.71 17.54
N LEU A 222 1.97 23.54 17.79
CA LEU A 222 1.19 22.42 17.27
C LEU A 222 1.13 22.39 15.74
N LEU A 223 0.99 23.56 15.08
CA LEU A 223 0.92 23.64 13.60
C LEU A 223 2.22 23.26 12.90
N ILE A 224 3.36 23.31 13.61
CA ILE A 224 4.68 23.01 13.03
C ILE A 224 5.16 21.64 13.51
N LEU A 225 5.13 21.39 14.82
CA LEU A 225 5.76 20.21 15.39
C LEU A 225 4.90 18.96 15.25
N PHE A 226 3.57 19.06 15.29
CA PHE A 226 2.72 17.89 15.18
C PHE A 226 2.75 17.25 13.78
N PRO A 227 2.77 18.01 12.66
CA PRO A 227 3.00 17.42 11.34
C PRO A 227 4.30 16.63 11.22
N LEU A 228 5.40 17.15 11.76
CA LEU A 228 6.70 16.44 11.80
C LEU A 228 6.65 15.21 12.70
N PHE A 229 6.01 15.31 13.87
CA PHE A 229 5.78 14.17 14.75
C PHE A 229 4.98 13.08 14.04
N TYR A 230 3.91 13.44 13.33
CA TYR A 230 3.07 12.47 12.61
C TYR A 230 3.84 11.79 11.47
N ALA A 231 4.64 12.54 10.70
CA ALA A 231 5.52 11.96 9.68
C ALA A 231 6.56 11.00 10.29
N GLY A 232 7.15 11.34 11.44
CA GLY A 232 8.03 10.44 12.18
C GLY A 232 7.33 9.20 12.73
N LEU A 233 6.08 9.35 13.18
CA LEU A 233 5.24 8.21 13.59
C LEU A 233 4.95 7.28 12.40
N GLU A 234 4.63 7.81 11.21
CA GLU A 234 4.47 6.98 10.02
C GLU A 234 5.77 6.29 9.59
N MET A 235 6.92 6.96 9.75
CA MET A 235 8.23 6.36 9.45
C MET A 235 8.47 5.08 10.26
N THR A 236 7.99 4.99 11.50
CA THR A 236 8.12 3.75 12.30
C THR A 236 7.46 2.54 11.66
N ARG A 237 6.47 2.73 10.76
CA ARG A 237 5.84 1.64 9.99
C ARG A 237 6.71 1.09 8.86
N SER A 238 7.83 1.75 8.56
CA SER A 238 8.80 1.33 7.54
C SER A 238 9.98 0.55 8.12
N ILE A 239 9.99 0.29 9.44
CA ILE A 239 11.14 -0.26 10.16
C ILE A 239 10.76 -1.55 10.88
N GLY A 240 11.72 -2.48 10.93
CA GLY A 240 11.62 -3.74 11.68
C GLY A 240 10.76 -4.79 11.00
N ASP A 241 10.57 -5.91 11.67
CA ASP A 241 9.92 -7.11 11.14
C ASP A 241 8.42 -6.96 10.89
N PHE A 242 7.77 -5.98 11.53
CA PHE A 242 6.38 -5.60 11.25
C PHE A 242 6.25 -4.46 10.24
N SER A 243 7.33 -4.14 9.51
CA SER A 243 7.29 -3.04 8.56
C SER A 243 6.23 -3.30 7.48
N PHE A 244 5.31 -2.35 7.32
CA PHE A 244 4.29 -2.39 6.29
C PHE A 244 3.91 -0.97 5.85
N PRO A 245 4.78 -0.30 5.06
CA PRO A 245 4.61 1.10 4.65
C PRO A 245 3.63 1.29 3.48
N TRP A 246 2.54 0.51 3.42
CA TRP A 246 1.64 0.47 2.27
C TRP A 246 0.77 1.72 2.12
N SER A 247 0.19 2.23 3.20
CA SER A 247 -0.77 3.34 3.16
C SER A 247 -0.33 4.55 3.98
N HIS A 248 0.90 5.03 3.75
CA HIS A 248 1.30 6.34 4.27
C HIS A 248 0.41 7.44 3.68
N LEU A 249 0.08 8.45 4.48
CA LEU A 249 -0.86 9.50 4.06
C LEU A 249 -0.40 10.20 2.78
N GLY A 250 0.90 10.40 2.63
CA GLY A 250 1.45 11.04 1.44
C GLY A 250 1.10 10.36 0.11
N TYR A 251 0.77 9.06 0.09
CA TYR A 251 0.38 8.37 -1.14
C TYR A 251 -0.99 8.79 -1.69
N ALA A 252 -1.80 9.49 -0.90
CA ALA A 252 -3.12 9.94 -1.32
C ALA A 252 -3.11 10.89 -2.53
N LEU A 253 -2.04 11.67 -2.75
CA LEU A 253 -1.94 12.64 -3.86
C LEU A 253 -1.64 12.01 -5.23
N GLY A 254 -1.61 10.69 -5.34
CA GLY A 254 -1.01 9.90 -6.42
C GLY A 254 -1.50 10.10 -7.85
N ASN A 255 -2.69 10.66 -8.08
CA ASN A 255 -3.27 10.68 -9.43
C ASN A 255 -2.95 11.93 -10.26
N GLN A 256 -2.26 12.92 -9.71
CA GLN A 256 -1.96 14.18 -10.41
C GLN A 256 -0.46 14.43 -10.48
N LEU A 257 0.13 14.17 -11.63
CA LEU A 257 1.57 14.22 -11.84
C LEU A 257 2.22 15.55 -11.42
N PRO A 258 1.65 16.74 -11.68
CA PRO A 258 2.22 17.99 -11.19
C PRO A 258 2.31 18.03 -9.66
N LEU A 259 1.30 17.52 -8.95
CA LEU A 259 1.33 17.50 -7.49
C LEU A 259 2.44 16.61 -6.93
N LEU A 260 2.92 15.62 -7.68
CA LEU A 260 3.92 14.66 -7.22
C LEU A 260 5.36 15.16 -7.35
N GLN A 261 5.65 16.21 -8.17
CA GLN A 261 7.03 16.58 -8.46
C GLN A 261 7.84 17.04 -7.24
N ALA A 262 7.17 17.60 -6.21
CA ALA A 262 7.84 17.99 -4.98
C ALA A 262 8.35 16.78 -4.14
N LEU A 263 7.96 15.53 -4.47
CA LEU A 263 8.59 14.32 -3.92
C LEU A 263 10.11 14.31 -4.14
N SER A 264 10.58 14.88 -5.25
CA SER A 264 12.01 15.00 -5.56
C SER A 264 12.78 15.90 -4.56
N ILE A 265 12.06 16.65 -3.71
CA ILE A 265 12.64 17.55 -2.69
C ILE A 265 12.37 17.03 -1.28
N ILE A 266 11.10 16.72 -0.96
CA ILE A 266 10.66 16.45 0.42
C ILE A 266 10.26 14.98 0.68
N GLY A 267 10.17 14.15 -0.36
CA GLY A 267 9.78 12.74 -0.27
C GLY A 267 8.38 12.51 0.30
N ILE A 268 8.05 11.24 0.49
CA ILE A 268 6.72 10.79 0.96
C ILE A 268 6.37 11.35 2.35
N PHE A 269 7.32 11.40 3.28
CA PHE A 269 7.08 11.87 4.65
C PHE A 269 6.90 13.39 4.72
N GLY A 270 7.52 14.14 3.81
CA GLY A 270 7.25 15.56 3.63
C GLY A 270 5.81 15.80 3.18
N TYR A 271 5.28 14.95 2.28
CA TYR A 271 3.86 15.00 1.89
C TYR A 271 2.93 14.70 3.06
N THR A 272 3.24 13.68 3.86
CA THR A 272 2.48 13.41 5.10
C THR A 272 2.44 14.65 6.00
N ALA A 273 3.59 15.30 6.24
CA ALA A 273 3.65 16.50 7.06
C ALA A 273 2.81 17.66 6.49
N ILE A 274 2.89 17.90 5.17
CA ILE A 274 2.10 18.94 4.50
C ILE A 274 0.60 18.66 4.60
N ILE A 275 0.16 17.43 4.39
CA ILE A 275 -1.24 17.02 4.50
C ILE A 275 -1.76 17.27 5.92
N ILE A 276 -1.02 16.83 6.93
CA ILE A 276 -1.38 17.05 8.34
C ILE A 276 -1.42 18.54 8.67
N ALA A 277 -0.43 19.33 8.24
CA ALA A 277 -0.39 20.78 8.46
C ALA A 277 -1.58 21.50 7.83
N SER A 278 -1.94 21.15 6.58
CA SER A 278 -3.09 21.70 5.86
C SER A 278 -4.39 21.49 6.61
N ASN A 279 -4.67 20.24 6.97
CA ASN A 279 -5.91 19.87 7.67
C ASN A 279 -6.01 20.52 9.06
N LEU A 280 -4.89 20.53 9.80
CA LEU A 280 -4.83 21.15 11.12
C LEU A 280 -5.02 22.67 11.05
N ALA A 281 -4.43 23.35 10.05
CA ALA A 281 -4.61 24.79 9.86
C ALA A 281 -6.08 25.16 9.65
N VAL A 282 -6.79 24.41 8.79
CA VAL A 282 -8.22 24.62 8.55
C VAL A 282 -9.04 24.32 9.82
N ALA A 283 -8.73 23.26 10.54
CA ALA A 283 -9.42 22.94 11.79
C ALA A 283 -9.23 24.04 12.85
N GLU A 284 -8.01 24.58 12.99
CA GLU A 284 -7.74 25.74 13.87
C GLU A 284 -8.50 26.99 13.44
N ALA A 285 -8.64 27.23 12.14
CA ALA A 285 -9.44 28.34 11.64
C ALA A 285 -10.88 28.29 12.16
N PHE A 286 -11.50 27.10 12.10
CA PHE A 286 -12.87 26.90 12.60
C PHE A 286 -12.98 26.93 14.12
N VAL A 287 -12.00 26.40 14.85
CA VAL A 287 -12.09 26.29 16.31
C VAL A 287 -11.63 27.56 17.01
N LYS A 288 -10.56 28.22 16.48
CA LYS A 288 -9.92 29.39 17.11
C LYS A 288 -10.24 30.71 16.40
N GLY A 289 -11.09 30.70 15.36
CA GLY A 289 -11.50 31.89 14.62
C GLY A 289 -10.42 32.51 13.70
N LYS A 290 -9.31 31.81 13.45
CA LYS A 290 -8.20 32.29 12.60
C LYS A 290 -8.50 32.10 11.11
N LYS A 291 -9.50 32.81 10.57
CA LYS A 291 -10.06 32.61 9.24
C LYS A 291 -9.04 32.59 8.10
N PHE A 292 -7.90 33.28 8.20
CA PHE A 292 -6.84 33.27 7.18
C PHE A 292 -6.24 31.87 6.96
N LEU A 293 -6.27 30.99 7.96
CA LEU A 293 -5.76 29.62 7.85
C LEU A 293 -6.62 28.73 6.93
N ILE A 294 -7.86 29.13 6.59
CA ILE A 294 -8.70 28.42 5.62
C ILE A 294 -8.04 28.42 4.23
N ALA A 295 -7.19 29.41 3.93
CA ALA A 295 -6.46 29.46 2.67
C ALA A 295 -5.34 28.41 2.56
N ALA A 296 -4.91 27.78 3.66
CA ALA A 296 -3.76 26.87 3.67
C ALA A 296 -3.82 25.76 2.60
N PRO A 297 -4.90 24.97 2.46
CA PRO A 297 -4.97 23.93 1.43
C PRO A 297 -4.86 24.49 0.01
N VAL A 298 -5.44 25.67 -0.25
CA VAL A 298 -5.38 26.30 -1.58
C VAL A 298 -3.95 26.78 -1.88
N VAL A 299 -3.29 27.41 -0.91
CA VAL A 299 -1.90 27.85 -1.05
C VAL A 299 -0.97 26.66 -1.25
N ILE A 300 -1.12 25.60 -0.43
CA ILE A 300 -0.32 24.39 -0.56
C ILE A 300 -0.54 23.74 -1.93
N PHE A 301 -1.80 23.59 -2.35
CA PHE A 301 -2.12 23.05 -3.67
C PHE A 301 -1.47 23.88 -4.79
N ALA A 302 -1.61 25.20 -4.73
CA ALA A 302 -1.04 26.10 -5.73
C ALA A 302 0.49 26.01 -5.79
N LEU A 303 1.16 25.93 -4.64
CA LEU A 303 2.62 25.77 -4.57
C LEU A 303 3.07 24.43 -5.15
N LEU A 304 2.44 23.32 -4.75
CA LEU A 304 2.77 21.98 -5.26
C LEU A 304 2.50 21.88 -6.76
N PHE A 305 1.33 22.34 -7.20
CA PHE A 305 0.93 22.30 -8.60
C PHE A 305 1.79 23.23 -9.47
N GLY A 306 2.03 24.46 -9.00
CA GLY A 306 2.87 25.43 -9.71
C GLY A 306 4.32 24.96 -9.85
N TYR A 307 4.91 24.47 -8.76
CA TYR A 307 6.25 23.87 -8.79
C TYR A 307 6.31 22.68 -9.75
N GLY A 308 5.35 21.76 -9.65
CA GLY A 308 5.35 20.59 -10.51
C GLY A 308 5.10 20.91 -11.97
N SER A 309 4.21 21.87 -12.28
CA SER A 309 4.01 22.34 -13.65
C SER A 309 5.29 22.99 -14.21
N PHE A 310 6.01 23.75 -13.39
CA PHE A 310 7.31 24.31 -13.77
C PHE A 310 8.33 23.20 -14.04
N VAL A 311 8.43 22.18 -13.20
CA VAL A 311 9.33 21.04 -13.43
C VAL A 311 8.98 20.31 -14.72
N LEU A 312 7.69 20.04 -14.96
CA LEU A 312 7.21 19.30 -16.13
C LEU A 312 7.20 20.11 -17.42
N SER A 313 7.38 21.43 -17.36
CA SER A 313 7.52 22.28 -18.57
C SER A 313 8.90 22.22 -19.20
N LYS A 314 9.87 21.62 -18.52
CA LYS A 314 11.25 21.51 -19.04
C LYS A 314 11.33 20.45 -20.13
N PRO A 315 12.14 20.64 -21.18
CA PRO A 315 12.30 19.68 -22.28
C PRO A 315 12.69 18.27 -21.79
N GLU A 316 13.59 18.19 -20.83
CA GLU A 316 14.06 16.91 -20.24
C GLU A 316 13.00 16.19 -19.42
N ALA A 317 11.90 16.86 -19.09
CA ALA A 317 10.75 16.26 -18.41
C ALA A 317 9.66 15.80 -19.39
N ALA A 318 9.89 15.88 -20.69
CA ALA A 318 8.98 15.25 -21.65
C ALA A 318 8.89 13.74 -21.40
N PRO A 319 7.70 13.12 -21.61
CA PRO A 319 7.51 11.71 -21.31
C PRO A 319 8.57 10.83 -21.96
N PHE A 320 9.31 10.07 -21.16
CA PHE A 320 10.38 9.17 -21.59
C PHE A 320 11.48 9.85 -22.42
N TYR A 321 11.80 11.10 -22.09
CA TYR A 321 12.89 11.82 -22.73
C TYR A 321 14.23 11.07 -22.59
N MET A 322 14.97 10.97 -23.68
CA MET A 322 16.28 10.35 -23.76
C MET A 322 17.25 11.30 -24.47
N GLU A 323 18.34 11.63 -23.81
CA GLU A 323 19.39 12.45 -24.41
C GLU A 323 20.16 11.66 -25.49
N ASN A 324 20.38 10.37 -25.24
CA ASN A 324 20.98 9.43 -26.16
C ASN A 324 20.13 8.15 -26.24
N GLU A 325 19.33 8.02 -27.28
CA GLU A 325 18.48 6.86 -27.50
C GLU A 325 19.27 5.57 -27.74
N ALA A 326 20.49 5.67 -28.29
CA ALA A 326 21.32 4.51 -28.55
C ALA A 326 21.82 3.80 -27.27
N GLU A 327 21.94 4.53 -26.18
CA GLU A 327 22.32 3.98 -24.87
C GLU A 327 21.13 3.40 -24.08
N ALA A 328 19.90 3.66 -24.51
CA ALA A 328 18.69 3.27 -23.82
C ALA A 328 18.31 1.81 -24.14
N PRO A 329 18.19 0.93 -23.14
CA PRO A 329 17.80 -0.46 -23.38
C PRO A 329 16.38 -0.55 -23.92
N LYS A 330 16.18 -1.41 -24.90
CA LYS A 330 14.85 -1.83 -25.36
C LYS A 330 14.41 -3.04 -24.58
N VAL A 331 13.36 -2.88 -23.78
CA VAL A 331 12.89 -3.88 -22.85
C VAL A 331 11.49 -4.37 -23.23
N ALA A 332 11.32 -5.69 -23.30
CA ALA A 332 10.02 -6.34 -23.43
C ALA A 332 9.57 -6.89 -22.07
N VAL A 333 8.36 -6.57 -21.68
CA VAL A 333 7.70 -7.04 -20.47
C VAL A 333 6.59 -8.01 -20.84
N VAL A 334 6.61 -9.21 -20.27
CA VAL A 334 5.65 -10.27 -20.54
C VAL A 334 4.71 -10.43 -19.36
N GLN A 335 3.42 -10.13 -19.55
CA GLN A 335 2.35 -10.36 -18.59
C GLN A 335 1.56 -11.62 -19.01
N PRO A 336 1.82 -12.79 -18.40
CA PRO A 336 1.26 -14.06 -18.88
C PRO A 336 -0.15 -14.35 -18.38
N ASN A 337 -0.65 -13.57 -17.44
CA ASN A 337 -2.00 -13.73 -16.87
C ASN A 337 -2.29 -15.17 -16.39
N ILE A 338 -1.41 -15.71 -15.57
CA ILE A 338 -1.58 -17.02 -14.97
C ILE A 338 -2.37 -16.89 -13.66
N HIS A 339 -3.54 -17.54 -13.60
CA HIS A 339 -4.38 -17.48 -12.40
C HIS A 339 -3.68 -18.13 -11.20
N GLN A 340 -3.81 -17.53 -10.03
CA GLN A 340 -3.06 -17.89 -8.83
C GLN A 340 -3.31 -19.35 -8.37
N THR A 341 -4.54 -19.84 -8.48
CA THR A 341 -4.88 -21.22 -8.11
C THR A 341 -4.21 -22.26 -9.03
N ASN A 342 -4.06 -21.95 -10.32
CA ASN A 342 -3.40 -22.84 -11.28
C ASN A 342 -1.88 -22.78 -11.11
N LYS A 343 -1.34 -21.59 -10.84
CA LYS A 343 0.09 -21.32 -10.70
C LYS A 343 0.75 -22.22 -9.65
N TRP A 344 0.10 -22.43 -8.52
CA TRP A 344 0.64 -23.21 -7.38
C TRP A 344 0.17 -24.66 -7.32
N ASN A 345 -0.65 -25.08 -8.27
CA ASN A 345 -1.09 -26.47 -8.35
C ASN A 345 -0.15 -27.27 -9.25
N LYS A 346 0.54 -28.26 -8.67
CA LYS A 346 1.52 -29.11 -9.38
C LYS A 346 0.94 -29.78 -10.62
N ALA A 347 -0.36 -30.11 -10.63
CA ALA A 347 -1.04 -30.71 -11.79
C ALA A 347 -1.07 -29.77 -13.00
N TYR A 348 -1.02 -28.46 -12.80
CA TYR A 348 -1.03 -27.46 -13.88
C TYR A 348 0.36 -26.92 -14.24
N TYR A 349 1.45 -27.43 -13.60
CA TYR A 349 2.79 -26.92 -13.81
C TYR A 349 3.18 -26.85 -15.30
N ASP A 350 3.04 -27.96 -16.03
CA ASP A 350 3.42 -28.00 -17.44
C ASP A 350 2.57 -27.07 -18.30
N SER A 351 1.28 -26.91 -18.02
CA SER A 351 0.41 -25.99 -18.75
C SER A 351 0.77 -24.51 -18.46
N VAL A 352 1.09 -24.18 -17.21
CA VAL A 352 1.54 -22.84 -16.80
C VAL A 352 2.84 -22.46 -17.50
N VAL A 353 3.82 -23.36 -17.46
CA VAL A 353 5.11 -23.16 -18.12
C VAL A 353 4.95 -23.09 -19.64
N SER A 354 4.19 -24.02 -20.25
CA SER A 354 3.95 -24.02 -21.69
C SER A 354 3.24 -22.76 -22.18
N LYS A 355 2.24 -22.28 -21.46
CA LYS A 355 1.57 -21.01 -21.77
C LYS A 355 2.56 -19.84 -21.74
N THR A 356 3.36 -19.75 -20.68
CA THR A 356 4.37 -18.69 -20.55
C THR A 356 5.36 -18.72 -21.72
N TRP A 357 5.82 -19.91 -22.12
CA TRP A 357 6.73 -20.07 -23.27
C TRP A 357 6.07 -19.74 -24.60
N GLN A 358 4.81 -20.10 -24.79
CA GLN A 358 4.06 -19.75 -25.99
C GLN A 358 3.99 -18.23 -26.15
N ILE A 359 3.61 -17.49 -25.12
CA ILE A 359 3.56 -16.02 -25.16
C ILE A 359 4.93 -15.42 -25.48
N VAL A 360 5.99 -15.92 -24.82
CA VAL A 360 7.37 -15.46 -25.09
C VAL A 360 7.79 -15.74 -26.53
N ASN A 361 7.41 -16.90 -27.10
CA ASN A 361 7.74 -17.24 -28.47
C ASN A 361 6.98 -16.41 -29.50
N ASP A 362 5.67 -16.23 -29.27
CA ASP A 362 4.75 -15.74 -30.29
C ASP A 362 4.66 -14.21 -30.27
N SER A 363 4.82 -13.59 -29.09
CA SER A 363 4.55 -12.16 -28.89
C SER A 363 5.81 -11.30 -28.69
N VAL A 364 6.95 -11.90 -28.36
CA VAL A 364 8.22 -11.16 -28.24
C VAL A 364 8.89 -11.09 -29.60
N ASP A 365 9.22 -9.90 -30.07
CA ASP A 365 9.91 -9.71 -31.35
C ASP A 365 11.42 -10.03 -31.25
N TRP A 366 11.73 -11.30 -31.33
CA TRP A 366 13.10 -11.81 -31.34
C TRP A 366 13.88 -11.51 -32.64
N LYS A 367 13.15 -11.14 -33.70
CA LYS A 367 13.73 -10.94 -35.03
C LYS A 367 14.24 -9.52 -35.26
N SER A 368 13.78 -8.57 -34.47
CA SER A 368 14.19 -7.16 -34.60
C SER A 368 15.69 -6.96 -34.40
N GLY A 369 16.33 -7.83 -33.61
CA GLY A 369 17.78 -7.75 -33.33
C GLY A 369 18.18 -6.58 -32.41
N ASP A 370 17.22 -5.73 -32.00
CA ASP A 370 17.45 -4.56 -31.17
C ASP A 370 16.86 -4.67 -29.78
N LEU A 371 16.41 -5.87 -29.38
CA LEU A 371 15.85 -6.15 -28.05
C LEU A 371 16.97 -6.53 -27.08
N ASP A 372 17.08 -5.81 -25.98
CA ASP A 372 18.16 -5.96 -25.00
C ASP A 372 17.78 -6.86 -23.83
N LEU A 373 16.51 -6.77 -23.36
CA LEU A 373 16.04 -7.48 -22.17
C LEU A 373 14.59 -7.92 -22.33
N VAL A 374 14.32 -9.18 -22.02
CA VAL A 374 12.97 -9.71 -21.79
C VAL A 374 12.78 -9.94 -20.30
N VAL A 375 11.68 -9.43 -19.73
CA VAL A 375 11.36 -9.54 -18.31
C VAL A 375 10.10 -10.37 -18.14
N LEU A 376 10.19 -11.43 -17.34
CA LEU A 376 9.06 -12.22 -16.89
C LEU A 376 8.76 -11.95 -15.40
N PRO A 377 7.50 -12.10 -14.94
CA PRO A 377 7.11 -11.70 -13.60
C PRO A 377 7.70 -12.60 -12.49
N GLU A 378 7.44 -12.18 -11.25
CA GLU A 378 7.75 -12.94 -10.04
C GLU A 378 7.16 -14.35 -10.12
N THR A 379 7.97 -15.34 -9.78
CA THR A 379 7.59 -16.77 -9.84
C THR A 379 6.91 -17.16 -11.17
N ALA A 380 7.39 -16.63 -12.31
CA ALA A 380 6.88 -17.02 -13.64
C ALA A 380 7.08 -18.52 -13.88
N ILE A 381 8.13 -19.08 -13.31
CA ILE A 381 8.28 -20.53 -13.11
C ILE A 381 8.03 -20.81 -11.63
N PRO A 382 6.88 -21.41 -11.26
CA PRO A 382 6.52 -21.67 -9.87
C PRO A 382 7.21 -22.92 -9.32
N ASP A 383 8.52 -23.03 -9.53
CA ASP A 383 9.37 -24.15 -9.09
C ASP A 383 10.85 -23.68 -9.03
N PHE A 384 11.71 -24.59 -8.59
CA PHE A 384 13.15 -24.39 -8.43
C PHE A 384 13.87 -24.48 -9.78
N ILE A 385 13.94 -23.36 -10.52
CA ILE A 385 14.47 -23.31 -11.89
C ILE A 385 15.90 -23.87 -11.98
N ARG A 386 16.69 -23.73 -10.93
CA ARG A 386 18.07 -24.23 -10.86
C ARG A 386 18.16 -25.73 -11.10
N PHE A 387 17.12 -26.48 -10.73
CA PHE A 387 17.04 -27.93 -10.87
C PHE A 387 16.18 -28.39 -12.07
N ARG A 388 15.59 -27.45 -12.82
CA ARG A 388 14.78 -27.72 -14.00
C ARG A 388 15.60 -27.61 -15.27
N SER A 389 16.24 -28.73 -15.68
CA SER A 389 17.13 -28.74 -16.83
C SER A 389 16.44 -28.44 -18.16
N ARG A 390 15.16 -28.91 -18.33
CA ARG A 390 14.35 -28.66 -19.52
C ARG A 390 14.09 -27.17 -19.71
N GLU A 391 13.64 -26.50 -18.67
CA GLU A 391 13.31 -25.08 -18.65
C GLU A 391 14.57 -24.22 -18.89
N LYS A 392 15.66 -24.52 -18.20
CA LYS A 392 16.95 -23.84 -18.41
C LYS A 392 17.48 -23.98 -19.83
N LEU A 393 17.39 -25.18 -20.37
CA LEU A 393 17.85 -25.45 -21.75
C LEU A 393 16.99 -24.68 -22.76
N TRP A 394 15.66 -24.64 -22.54
CA TRP A 394 14.76 -23.89 -23.38
C TRP A 394 15.09 -22.38 -23.34
N LEU A 395 15.25 -21.78 -22.14
CA LEU A 395 15.63 -20.38 -21.97
C LEU A 395 16.94 -20.06 -22.71
N LYS A 396 17.98 -20.88 -22.51
CA LYS A 396 19.28 -20.70 -23.17
C LYS A 396 19.20 -20.82 -24.69
N ASN A 397 18.47 -21.82 -25.18
CA ASN A 397 18.32 -22.00 -26.62
C ASN A 397 17.56 -20.81 -27.26
N ARG A 398 16.63 -20.20 -26.53
CA ARG A 398 15.84 -19.07 -27.03
C ARG A 398 16.68 -17.81 -27.23
N ILE A 399 17.57 -17.53 -26.30
CA ILE A 399 18.44 -16.33 -26.35
C ILE A 399 19.74 -16.56 -27.09
N LYS A 400 20.10 -17.81 -27.37
CA LYS A 400 21.36 -18.16 -28.09
C LYS A 400 21.43 -17.51 -29.47
N GLY A 401 22.51 -16.80 -29.72
CA GLY A 401 22.74 -16.11 -31.02
C GLY A 401 21.93 -14.80 -31.13
N THR A 402 21.29 -14.33 -30.04
CA THR A 402 20.71 -12.98 -29.95
C THR A 402 21.60 -12.08 -29.10
N GLN A 403 21.24 -10.80 -28.99
CA GLN A 403 21.85 -9.87 -28.02
C GLN A 403 20.96 -9.76 -26.75
N THR A 404 19.81 -10.44 -26.72
CA THR A 404 18.77 -10.28 -25.73
C THR A 404 19.04 -11.11 -24.48
N SER A 405 19.12 -10.46 -23.34
CA SER A 405 19.10 -11.11 -22.02
C SER A 405 17.67 -11.42 -21.57
N LEU A 406 17.52 -12.38 -20.65
CA LEU A 406 16.21 -12.76 -20.11
C LEU A 406 16.26 -12.78 -18.57
N PHE A 407 15.38 -11.98 -17.93
CA PHE A 407 15.22 -11.94 -16.48
C PHE A 407 13.88 -12.56 -16.09
N ILE A 408 13.91 -13.54 -15.18
CA ILE A 408 12.73 -14.34 -14.80
C ILE A 408 12.66 -14.57 -13.29
N GLY A 409 11.47 -14.43 -12.70
CA GLY A 409 11.20 -14.82 -11.34
C GLY A 409 10.97 -16.32 -11.19
N ALA A 410 11.61 -16.95 -10.21
CA ALA A 410 11.43 -18.36 -9.85
C ALA A 410 11.82 -18.61 -8.39
N LEU A 411 11.46 -19.78 -7.86
CA LEU A 411 11.93 -20.21 -6.56
C LEU A 411 13.36 -20.77 -6.61
N ASP A 412 14.03 -20.74 -5.46
CA ASP A 412 15.31 -21.40 -5.26
C ASP A 412 15.43 -21.96 -3.83
N PHE A 413 16.42 -22.82 -3.60
CA PHE A 413 16.74 -23.32 -2.26
C PHE A 413 18.23 -23.69 -2.14
N ASP A 414 18.74 -23.73 -0.92
CA ASP A 414 19.97 -24.42 -0.57
C ASP A 414 19.76 -25.36 0.64
N ARG A 415 20.77 -26.17 0.93
CA ARG A 415 20.77 -27.11 2.05
C ARG A 415 21.63 -26.66 3.22
N GLU A 416 21.82 -25.36 3.35
CA GLU A 416 22.61 -24.73 4.41
C GLU A 416 21.73 -24.29 5.59
N GLY A 417 20.47 -24.65 5.56
CA GLY A 417 19.51 -24.35 6.63
C GLY A 417 19.89 -25.00 7.96
N LYS A 418 19.46 -24.40 9.05
CA LYS A 418 19.63 -24.94 10.43
C LYS A 418 18.32 -25.56 10.92
N PRO A 419 18.37 -26.55 11.80
CA PRO A 419 17.16 -27.04 12.44
C PRO A 419 16.31 -25.90 13.03
N PRO A 420 14.99 -25.95 12.90
CA PRO A 420 14.17 -27.05 12.36
C PRO A 420 14.07 -27.10 10.83
N ARG A 421 14.70 -26.18 10.09
CA ARG A 421 14.63 -26.09 8.63
C ARG A 421 15.98 -26.38 8.00
N PRO A 422 16.23 -27.62 7.57
CA PRO A 422 17.51 -27.98 6.94
C PRO A 422 17.68 -27.37 5.55
N VAL A 423 16.64 -26.78 5.00
CA VAL A 423 16.62 -26.16 3.68
C VAL A 423 16.18 -24.70 3.81
N ASN A 424 16.98 -23.79 3.25
CA ASN A 424 16.59 -22.40 3.07
C ASN A 424 15.84 -22.25 1.75
N LEU A 425 14.65 -21.69 1.77
CA LEU A 425 13.85 -21.38 0.58
C LEU A 425 14.03 -19.90 0.22
N TYR A 426 14.04 -19.60 -1.08
CA TYR A 426 14.24 -18.24 -1.60
C TYR A 426 13.25 -17.89 -2.68
N ASN A 427 12.72 -16.66 -2.63
CA ASN A 427 12.07 -16.01 -3.74
C ASN A 427 13.15 -15.27 -4.54
N SER A 428 13.32 -15.59 -5.83
CA SER A 428 14.50 -15.20 -6.58
C SER A 428 14.20 -14.71 -7.99
N GLY A 429 15.08 -13.85 -8.51
CA GLY A 429 15.16 -13.49 -9.92
C GLY A 429 16.43 -14.05 -10.55
N PHE A 430 16.31 -14.58 -11.75
CA PHE A 430 17.41 -15.17 -12.50
C PHE A 430 17.63 -14.42 -13.82
N LEU A 431 18.84 -13.94 -14.03
CA LEU A 431 19.27 -13.32 -15.28
C LEU A 431 20.06 -14.33 -16.11
N PHE A 432 19.56 -14.64 -17.30
CA PHE A 432 20.24 -15.44 -18.32
C PHE A 432 20.74 -14.49 -19.41
N ARG A 433 22.05 -14.57 -19.74
CA ARG A 433 22.67 -13.84 -20.84
C ARG A 433 23.03 -14.76 -21.98
N PRO A 434 23.02 -14.28 -23.26
CA PRO A 434 23.27 -15.13 -24.43
C PRO A 434 24.61 -15.85 -24.40
N ASP A 435 25.65 -15.18 -23.96
CA ASP A 435 27.03 -15.65 -24.02
C ASP A 435 27.51 -16.31 -22.71
N GLU A 436 26.71 -16.27 -21.68
CA GLU A 436 27.06 -16.84 -20.35
C GLU A 436 26.59 -18.30 -20.22
N LYS A 437 27.49 -19.19 -19.79
CA LYS A 437 27.14 -20.58 -19.47
C LYS A 437 26.22 -20.67 -18.25
N ASN A 438 26.41 -19.78 -17.29
CA ASN A 438 25.65 -19.72 -16.04
C ASN A 438 24.68 -18.55 -16.06
N TYR A 439 23.80 -18.49 -15.07
CA TYR A 439 22.89 -17.38 -14.78
C TYR A 439 23.41 -16.58 -13.59
N THR A 440 23.02 -15.29 -13.52
CA THR A 440 23.19 -14.49 -12.30
C THR A 440 21.89 -14.54 -11.49
N ARG A 441 21.97 -14.71 -10.15
CA ARG A 441 20.84 -14.82 -9.26
C ARG A 441 20.72 -13.59 -8.36
N TYR A 442 19.51 -13.12 -8.18
CA TYR A 442 19.10 -12.19 -7.13
C TYR A 442 18.13 -12.89 -6.16
N ILE A 443 18.31 -12.70 -4.86
CA ILE A 443 17.42 -13.21 -3.82
C ILE A 443 16.68 -12.00 -3.21
N LYS A 444 15.35 -12.09 -3.09
CA LYS A 444 14.50 -11.07 -2.48
C LYS A 444 15.00 -10.72 -1.08
N THR A 445 15.24 -9.42 -0.83
CA THR A 445 15.83 -8.94 0.44
C THR A 445 14.76 -8.55 1.47
N HIS A 446 13.60 -8.02 1.02
CA HIS A 446 12.49 -7.65 1.89
C HIS A 446 11.30 -8.59 1.66
N LEU A 447 11.07 -9.45 2.64
CA LEU A 447 9.98 -10.44 2.61
C LEU A 447 8.70 -9.86 3.19
N VAL A 448 7.55 -10.31 2.66
CA VAL A 448 6.23 -9.90 3.15
C VAL A 448 5.98 -10.52 4.53
N PRO A 449 5.77 -9.70 5.58
CA PRO A 449 5.47 -10.21 6.91
C PRO A 449 4.20 -11.08 6.91
N PHE A 450 4.23 -12.18 7.65
CA PHE A 450 3.13 -13.16 7.79
C PHE A 450 2.73 -13.91 6.52
N SER A 451 3.35 -13.64 5.39
CA SER A 451 3.08 -14.32 4.12
C SER A 451 4.28 -15.10 3.62
N GLU A 452 5.45 -14.45 3.57
CA GLU A 452 6.70 -15.06 3.12
C GLU A 452 7.62 -15.43 4.30
N ARG A 453 7.48 -14.75 5.45
CA ARG A 453 8.24 -14.96 6.67
C ARG A 453 7.41 -14.56 7.89
N LEU A 454 7.57 -15.26 9.01
CA LEU A 454 7.04 -14.79 10.30
C LEU A 454 7.98 -13.76 10.91
N PRO A 455 7.45 -12.62 11.40
CA PRO A 455 8.24 -11.66 12.17
C PRO A 455 8.90 -12.32 13.38
N PHE A 456 10.16 -11.94 13.65
CA PHE A 456 10.97 -12.43 14.78
C PHE A 456 11.27 -13.93 14.79
N ASP A 457 11.21 -14.62 13.65
CA ASP A 457 11.55 -16.04 13.56
C ASP A 457 13.05 -16.33 13.79
N ASP A 458 13.88 -15.31 13.64
CA ASP A 458 15.31 -15.33 14.01
C ASP A 458 15.54 -15.17 15.52
N VAL A 459 14.65 -14.43 16.21
CA VAL A 459 14.69 -14.23 17.68
C VAL A 459 14.01 -15.38 18.40
N PHE A 460 12.90 -15.87 17.86
CA PHE A 460 12.09 -16.96 18.41
C PHE A 460 12.06 -18.16 17.44
N PRO A 461 13.06 -19.05 17.46
CA PRO A 461 13.16 -20.16 16.50
C PRO A 461 11.95 -21.10 16.48
N ILE A 462 11.14 -21.14 17.55
CA ILE A 462 9.88 -21.90 17.60
C ILE A 462 8.89 -21.48 16.49
N LEU A 463 8.93 -20.21 16.05
CA LEU A 463 8.10 -19.71 14.96
C LEU A 463 8.44 -20.38 13.62
N ASN A 464 9.64 -20.91 13.49
CA ASN A 464 10.06 -21.66 12.31
C ASN A 464 9.33 -22.99 12.10
N TYR A 465 8.60 -23.49 13.09
CA TYR A 465 7.73 -24.68 12.92
C TYR A 465 6.34 -24.33 12.37
N VAL A 466 6.00 -23.03 12.30
CA VAL A 466 4.71 -22.59 11.78
C VAL A 466 4.82 -22.39 10.27
N ASP A 467 3.98 -23.10 9.51
CA ASP A 467 3.87 -22.90 8.07
C ASP A 467 2.96 -21.70 7.78
N VAL A 468 3.49 -20.69 7.08
CA VAL A 468 2.74 -19.49 6.67
C VAL A 468 2.11 -19.63 5.28
N GLY A 469 2.17 -20.84 4.70
CA GLY A 469 1.43 -21.19 3.48
C GLY A 469 2.14 -20.91 2.16
N GLN A 470 3.06 -19.92 2.07
CA GLN A 470 3.88 -19.67 0.88
C GLN A 470 5.29 -20.29 0.98
N GLY A 471 5.63 -20.87 2.11
CA GLY A 471 6.96 -21.28 2.49
C GLY A 471 7.65 -20.17 3.30
N ASN A 472 8.37 -20.55 4.32
CA ASN A 472 9.13 -19.62 5.13
C ASN A 472 10.44 -19.29 4.39
N PHE A 473 10.44 -18.22 3.60
CA PHE A 473 11.62 -17.79 2.84
C PHE A 473 12.68 -17.17 3.73
N VAL A 474 13.92 -17.25 3.26
CA VAL A 474 15.07 -16.56 3.86
C VAL A 474 15.38 -15.32 3.01
N PRO A 475 15.57 -14.14 3.63
CA PRO A 475 15.88 -12.93 2.90
C PRO A 475 17.30 -12.96 2.31
N GLY A 476 17.46 -12.39 1.11
CA GLY A 476 18.74 -12.08 0.53
C GLY A 476 19.47 -10.98 1.29
N LYS A 477 20.77 -10.86 1.08
CA LYS A 477 21.62 -9.85 1.77
C LYS A 477 21.98 -8.69 0.86
N GLU A 478 22.06 -8.91 -0.44
CA GLU A 478 22.61 -7.98 -1.41
C GLU A 478 21.66 -7.78 -2.58
N ARG A 479 21.70 -6.58 -3.15
CA ARG A 479 21.02 -6.22 -4.38
C ARG A 479 22.09 -5.91 -5.43
N PRO A 480 22.26 -6.77 -6.45
CA PRO A 480 23.25 -6.55 -7.50
C PRO A 480 22.83 -5.41 -8.43
N VAL A 481 23.83 -4.86 -9.13
CA VAL A 481 23.64 -4.02 -10.31
C VAL A 481 24.08 -4.86 -11.52
N PHE A 482 23.19 -5.03 -12.49
CA PHE A 482 23.40 -5.84 -13.66
C PHE A 482 23.85 -4.99 -14.86
N GLU A 483 24.92 -5.42 -15.51
CA GLU A 483 25.41 -4.84 -16.76
C GLU A 483 24.68 -5.44 -17.98
N PRO A 484 24.72 -4.76 -19.15
CA PRO A 484 25.50 -3.55 -19.45
C PRO A 484 24.79 -2.24 -19.09
N TYR A 485 23.47 -2.23 -18.79
CA TYR A 485 22.69 -1.02 -18.56
C TYR A 485 22.64 -0.56 -17.13
N PHE A 486 23.39 -1.19 -16.22
CA PHE A 486 23.47 -0.86 -14.80
C PHE A 486 22.10 -0.80 -14.13
N TRP A 487 21.33 -1.89 -14.21
CA TRP A 487 20.02 -1.98 -13.61
C TRP A 487 20.00 -2.89 -12.36
N SER A 488 19.12 -2.57 -11.42
CA SER A 488 18.91 -3.38 -10.21
C SER A 488 17.56 -4.09 -10.23
N PRO A 489 17.52 -5.38 -9.86
CA PRO A 489 16.28 -6.13 -9.71
C PRO A 489 15.57 -5.78 -8.42
N PHE A 490 14.23 -5.76 -8.47
CA PHE A 490 13.33 -5.69 -7.34
C PHE A 490 12.27 -6.77 -7.48
N ILE A 491 11.79 -7.31 -6.36
CA ILE A 491 10.74 -8.31 -6.35
C ILE A 491 9.58 -7.81 -5.50
N CYS A 492 8.48 -7.43 -6.17
CA CYS A 492 7.18 -7.14 -5.57
C CYS A 492 7.26 -6.10 -4.44
N TYR A 493 7.03 -6.52 -3.21
CA TYR A 493 6.98 -5.74 -1.98
C TYR A 493 8.21 -4.84 -1.74
N GLU A 494 9.35 -5.13 -2.32
CA GLU A 494 10.57 -4.35 -2.15
C GLU A 494 10.47 -2.92 -2.69
N THR A 495 9.62 -2.70 -3.70
CA THR A 495 9.46 -1.39 -4.35
C THR A 495 8.80 -0.34 -3.45
N ILE A 496 8.13 -0.76 -2.38
CA ILE A 496 7.51 0.20 -1.45
C ILE A 496 8.52 0.88 -0.52
N TYR A 497 9.78 0.37 -0.43
CA TYR A 497 10.85 0.89 0.43
C TYR A 497 11.71 1.90 -0.32
N GLY A 498 11.57 3.19 -0.02
CA GLY A 498 12.36 4.26 -0.64
C GLY A 498 13.87 4.15 -0.40
N ALA A 499 14.27 3.68 0.77
CA ALA A 499 15.67 3.48 1.13
C ALA A 499 16.37 2.45 0.21
N GLU A 500 15.64 1.41 -0.24
CA GLU A 500 16.20 0.40 -1.14
C GLU A 500 16.47 0.95 -2.55
N ALA A 501 15.58 1.81 -3.05
CA ALA A 501 15.82 2.51 -4.31
C ALA A 501 17.08 3.40 -4.23
N ARG A 502 17.21 4.19 -3.15
CA ARG A 502 18.41 5.03 -2.92
C ARG A 502 19.68 4.21 -2.83
N ARG A 503 19.65 3.08 -2.08
CA ARG A 503 20.80 2.17 -1.96
C ARG A 503 21.22 1.62 -3.33
N SER A 504 20.27 1.18 -4.16
CA SER A 504 20.55 0.66 -5.50
C SER A 504 21.24 1.71 -6.39
N ILE A 505 20.78 2.96 -6.37
CA ILE A 505 21.38 4.05 -7.14
C ILE A 505 22.80 4.35 -6.64
N ARG A 506 23.04 4.37 -5.33
CA ARG A 506 24.40 4.56 -4.76
C ARG A 506 25.36 3.43 -5.16
N ASN A 507 24.83 2.23 -5.38
CA ASN A 507 25.59 1.10 -5.90
C ASN A 507 25.82 1.19 -7.43
N GLY A 508 25.38 2.26 -8.09
CA GLY A 508 25.60 2.50 -9.52
C GLY A 508 24.41 2.15 -10.41
N SER A 509 23.25 1.79 -9.85
CA SER A 509 22.10 1.47 -10.69
C SER A 509 21.51 2.70 -11.37
N ARG A 510 21.15 2.55 -12.65
CA ARG A 510 20.54 3.59 -13.49
C ARG A 510 19.10 3.27 -13.91
N LEU A 511 18.62 2.05 -13.61
CA LEU A 511 17.29 1.56 -13.98
C LEU A 511 16.84 0.52 -12.95
N MET A 512 15.59 0.60 -12.52
CA MET A 512 14.93 -0.44 -11.71
C MET A 512 14.16 -1.40 -12.62
N VAL A 513 14.30 -2.71 -12.37
CA VAL A 513 13.46 -3.73 -13.00
C VAL A 513 12.70 -4.46 -11.88
N ASP A 514 11.41 -4.20 -11.77
CA ASP A 514 10.50 -4.79 -10.80
C ASP A 514 9.73 -5.96 -11.41
N ILE A 515 9.84 -7.13 -10.79
CA ILE A 515 9.03 -8.30 -11.10
C ILE A 515 8.07 -8.59 -9.95
N THR A 516 6.77 -8.73 -10.25
CA THR A 516 5.76 -8.85 -9.18
C THR A 516 4.63 -9.80 -9.55
N ASN A 517 3.90 -10.25 -8.52
CA ASN A 517 2.72 -11.08 -8.66
C ASN A 517 1.57 -10.55 -7.81
N ASP A 518 0.90 -9.52 -8.29
CA ASP A 518 -0.28 -8.93 -7.63
C ASP A 518 -1.51 -9.88 -7.62
N GLY A 519 -1.40 -11.08 -8.20
CA GLY A 519 -2.48 -12.07 -8.22
C GLY A 519 -3.00 -12.50 -6.84
N TRP A 520 -2.18 -12.31 -5.79
CA TRP A 520 -2.57 -12.51 -4.40
C TRP A 520 -3.68 -11.56 -3.92
N PHE A 521 -3.77 -10.38 -4.54
CA PHE A 521 -4.66 -9.30 -4.11
C PHE A 521 -6.01 -9.34 -4.84
N GLY A 522 -6.19 -10.26 -5.78
CA GLY A 522 -7.40 -10.36 -6.60
C GLY A 522 -7.66 -9.10 -7.45
N LYS A 523 -8.85 -8.98 -8.03
CA LYS A 523 -9.30 -7.75 -8.68
C LYS A 523 -9.61 -6.70 -7.60
N SER A 524 -8.61 -5.94 -7.17
CA SER A 524 -8.72 -4.97 -6.09
C SER A 524 -7.97 -3.68 -6.38
N THR A 525 -8.07 -2.70 -5.47
CA THR A 525 -7.32 -1.45 -5.56
C THR A 525 -5.83 -1.63 -5.27
N ALA A 526 -5.40 -2.79 -4.75
CA ALA A 526 -4.02 -3.01 -4.34
C ALA A 526 -3.02 -2.87 -5.49
N ALA A 527 -3.31 -3.41 -6.68
CA ALA A 527 -2.42 -3.29 -7.82
C ALA A 527 -2.20 -1.82 -8.25
N ALA A 528 -3.27 -1.00 -8.25
CA ALA A 528 -3.16 0.43 -8.54
C ALA A 528 -2.40 1.19 -7.43
N GLN A 529 -2.61 0.82 -6.16
CA GLN A 529 -1.86 1.38 -5.04
C GLN A 529 -0.37 1.02 -5.12
N HIS A 530 -0.05 -0.23 -5.46
CA HIS A 530 1.32 -0.72 -5.61
C HIS A 530 2.05 -0.01 -6.77
N LEU A 531 1.41 0.14 -7.94
CA LEU A 531 1.97 0.93 -9.05
C LEU A 531 2.18 2.39 -8.64
N ASN A 532 1.25 2.99 -7.90
CA ASN A 532 1.39 4.36 -7.41
C ASN A 532 2.61 4.50 -6.47
N GLN A 533 2.83 3.57 -5.56
CA GLN A 533 3.99 3.58 -4.66
C GLN A 533 5.31 3.51 -5.45
N LEU A 534 5.37 2.66 -6.45
CA LEU A 534 6.51 2.54 -7.36
C LEU A 534 6.77 3.85 -8.12
N ARG A 535 5.71 4.55 -8.57
CA ARG A 535 5.79 5.86 -9.21
C ARG A 535 6.39 6.93 -8.29
N TYR A 536 6.06 6.88 -6.97
CA TYR A 536 6.71 7.74 -5.99
C TYR A 536 8.22 7.49 -5.93
N ARG A 537 8.66 6.23 -5.96
CA ARG A 537 10.10 5.89 -5.99
C ARG A 537 10.80 6.47 -7.21
N ALA A 538 10.13 6.44 -8.37
CA ALA A 538 10.66 7.03 -9.60
C ALA A 538 10.93 8.54 -9.43
N ILE A 539 9.97 9.29 -8.91
CA ILE A 539 10.06 10.74 -8.76
C ILE A 539 11.02 11.15 -7.63
N GLU A 540 10.93 10.49 -6.48
CA GLU A 540 11.81 10.75 -5.32
C GLU A 540 13.28 10.65 -5.67
N ASN A 541 13.64 9.69 -6.50
CA ASN A 541 15.03 9.34 -6.77
C ASN A 541 15.50 9.67 -8.19
N GLY A 542 14.60 10.21 -9.04
CA GLY A 542 14.92 10.41 -10.47
C GLY A 542 15.26 9.08 -11.17
N TYR A 543 14.50 8.01 -10.93
CA TYR A 543 14.84 6.63 -11.21
C TYR A 543 13.78 5.96 -12.10
N PRO A 544 14.09 5.73 -13.41
CA PRO A 544 13.15 5.06 -14.30
C PRO A 544 12.95 3.59 -13.88
N ILE A 545 11.74 3.06 -14.13
CA ILE A 545 11.32 1.76 -13.65
C ILE A 545 10.63 0.97 -14.75
N VAL A 546 11.03 -0.29 -14.92
CA VAL A 546 10.33 -1.32 -15.68
C VAL A 546 9.56 -2.18 -14.70
N ARG A 547 8.23 -2.23 -14.81
CA ARG A 547 7.39 -3.09 -13.97
C ARG A 547 6.79 -4.22 -14.78
N CYS A 548 7.08 -5.45 -14.38
CA CYS A 548 6.54 -6.67 -14.95
C CYS A 548 5.68 -7.42 -13.95
N THR A 549 4.41 -7.63 -14.26
CA THR A 549 3.46 -8.32 -13.38
C THR A 549 2.92 -9.60 -14.01
N ASN A 550 2.41 -10.53 -13.18
CA ASN A 550 1.70 -11.71 -13.68
C ASN A 550 0.26 -11.38 -14.11
N THR A 551 -0.56 -10.87 -13.19
CA THR A 551 -1.98 -10.53 -13.39
C THR A 551 -2.29 -9.09 -13.02
N GLY A 552 -1.29 -8.35 -12.51
CA GLY A 552 -1.39 -6.99 -12.04
C GLY A 552 -1.34 -5.97 -13.17
N ILE A 553 -0.75 -4.81 -12.90
CA ILE A 553 -0.56 -3.72 -13.86
C ILE A 553 0.92 -3.65 -14.21
N SER A 554 1.30 -4.11 -15.39
CA SER A 554 2.63 -3.88 -15.95
C SER A 554 2.69 -2.49 -16.59
N ALA A 555 3.83 -1.83 -16.48
CA ALA A 555 4.00 -0.49 -17.02
C ALA A 555 5.49 -0.11 -17.12
N PHE A 556 5.78 0.89 -17.92
CA PHE A 556 7.02 1.63 -17.85
C PHE A 556 6.77 2.95 -17.15
N VAL A 557 7.67 3.34 -16.25
CA VAL A 557 7.60 4.60 -15.50
C VAL A 557 8.91 5.34 -15.67
N ASP A 558 8.86 6.59 -16.13
CA ASP A 558 10.05 7.41 -16.24
C ASP A 558 10.42 8.11 -14.92
N GLN A 559 11.55 8.78 -14.92
CA GLN A 559 12.10 9.47 -13.74
C GLN A 559 11.29 10.70 -13.28
N TYR A 560 10.26 11.11 -14.03
CA TYR A 560 9.30 12.16 -13.68
C TYR A 560 7.93 11.58 -13.28
N GLY A 561 7.79 10.25 -13.38
CA GLY A 561 6.57 9.54 -13.01
C GLY A 561 5.51 9.48 -14.12
N HIS A 562 5.88 9.72 -15.39
CA HIS A 562 5.00 9.38 -16.51
C HIS A 562 4.90 7.87 -16.63
N GLU A 563 3.68 7.39 -16.82
CA GLU A 563 3.37 5.97 -17.06
C GLU A 563 3.09 5.77 -18.55
N ASP A 564 3.66 4.70 -19.15
CA ASP A 564 3.39 4.33 -20.53
C ASP A 564 3.16 2.83 -20.68
N LEU A 565 2.44 2.47 -21.75
CA LEU A 565 2.05 1.09 -22.10
C LEU A 565 1.45 0.32 -20.89
N LYS A 566 0.70 1.01 -20.05
CA LYS A 566 0.06 0.43 -18.87
C LYS A 566 -0.94 -0.65 -19.28
N THR A 567 -0.74 -1.87 -18.74
CA THR A 567 -1.65 -2.99 -18.99
C THR A 567 -2.86 -2.93 -18.06
N GLU A 568 -3.91 -3.64 -18.44
CA GLU A 568 -5.05 -3.87 -17.57
C GLU A 568 -4.83 -5.09 -16.65
N LEU A 569 -5.59 -5.12 -15.54
CA LEU A 569 -5.62 -6.27 -14.64
C LEU A 569 -6.15 -7.51 -15.35
N TYR A 570 -5.56 -8.67 -15.08
CA TYR A 570 -6.00 -9.96 -15.59
C TYR A 570 -6.06 -10.04 -17.12
N THR A 571 -5.17 -9.31 -17.80
CA THR A 571 -4.98 -9.42 -19.24
C THR A 571 -3.64 -10.06 -19.58
N GLU A 572 -3.60 -10.80 -20.68
CA GLU A 572 -2.38 -11.30 -21.29
C GLU A 572 -1.84 -10.24 -22.26
N ARG A 573 -0.61 -9.78 -22.02
CA ARG A 573 0.01 -8.73 -22.84
C ARG A 573 1.53 -8.84 -22.87
N VAL A 574 2.11 -8.48 -24.00
CA VAL A 574 3.53 -8.13 -24.13
C VAL A 574 3.62 -6.66 -24.53
N ILE A 575 4.38 -5.90 -23.77
CA ILE A 575 4.63 -4.49 -24.03
C ILE A 575 6.14 -4.28 -24.17
N THR A 576 6.54 -3.45 -25.13
CA THR A 576 7.97 -3.22 -25.45
C THR A 576 8.25 -1.73 -25.60
N ARG A 577 9.32 -1.25 -24.95
CA ARG A 577 9.74 0.15 -25.02
C ARG A 577 11.24 0.30 -24.83
N ARG A 578 11.84 1.36 -25.43
CA ARG A 578 13.14 1.89 -25.01
C ARG A 578 12.95 2.71 -23.73
N ILE A 579 13.82 2.47 -22.75
CA ILE A 579 13.71 3.05 -21.41
C ILE A 579 14.87 4.00 -21.17
N PRO A 580 14.62 5.28 -20.81
CA PRO A 580 15.68 6.17 -20.42
C PRO A 580 16.47 5.60 -19.24
N LEU A 581 17.76 5.82 -19.21
CA LEU A 581 18.57 5.56 -18.02
C LEU A 581 18.53 6.79 -17.11
N ARG A 582 18.73 6.59 -15.81
CA ARG A 582 18.68 7.68 -14.82
C ARG A 582 19.61 8.84 -15.23
N SER A 583 19.03 10.00 -15.43
CA SER A 583 19.73 11.26 -15.72
C SER A 583 19.29 12.39 -14.79
N ARG A 584 18.15 12.24 -14.11
CA ARG A 584 17.63 13.22 -13.15
C ARG A 584 18.27 13.03 -11.78
N ASP A 585 18.97 14.05 -11.29
CA ASP A 585 19.42 14.12 -9.91
C ASP A 585 18.40 14.88 -9.05
N THR A 586 18.05 14.32 -7.88
CA THR A 586 17.02 14.89 -7.00
C THR A 586 17.59 15.22 -5.64
N LEU A 587 17.11 16.30 -5.04
CA LEU A 587 17.55 16.64 -3.67
C LEU A 587 17.23 15.50 -2.68
N TYR A 588 16.02 14.89 -2.81
CA TYR A 588 15.61 13.83 -1.91
C TYR A 588 16.49 12.57 -2.02
N PHE A 589 17.05 12.26 -3.18
CA PHE A 589 18.03 11.18 -3.31
C PHE A 589 19.23 11.39 -2.37
N HIS A 590 19.72 12.62 -2.25
CA HIS A 590 20.88 12.95 -1.42
C HIS A 590 20.56 13.02 0.06
N ILE A 591 19.43 13.64 0.44
CA ILE A 591 19.09 13.92 1.83
C ILE A 591 18.05 12.96 2.43
N GLY A 592 17.43 12.09 1.65
CA GLY A 592 16.29 11.27 2.05
C GLY A 592 16.54 10.45 3.31
N ASP A 593 17.72 9.81 3.43
CA ASP A 593 18.05 9.05 4.64
C ASP A 593 18.18 9.99 5.85
N ALA A 594 18.79 11.16 5.69
CA ALA A 594 18.90 12.14 6.77
C ALA A 594 17.53 12.68 7.20
N VAL A 595 16.61 12.89 6.25
CA VAL A 595 15.23 13.30 6.53
C VAL A 595 14.49 12.19 7.29
N GLU A 596 14.57 10.95 6.83
CA GLU A 596 13.90 9.80 7.44
C GLU A 596 14.41 9.56 8.88
N TYR A 597 15.72 9.46 9.08
CA TYR A 597 16.32 9.29 10.43
C TYR A 597 16.10 10.54 11.30
N GLY A 598 16.13 11.74 10.71
CA GLY A 598 15.84 12.99 11.42
C GLY A 598 14.40 13.03 11.95
N LEU A 599 13.43 12.61 11.14
CA LEU A 599 12.02 12.48 11.55
C LEU A 599 11.83 11.43 12.65
N LEU A 600 12.52 10.31 12.54
CA LEU A 600 12.49 9.26 13.57
C LEU A 600 13.10 9.76 14.89
N GLY A 601 14.25 10.42 14.82
CA GLY A 601 14.89 11.06 15.99
C GLY A 601 14.01 12.13 16.62
N PHE A 602 13.37 12.96 15.81
CA PHE A 602 12.40 13.96 16.25
C PHE A 602 11.17 13.32 16.92
N PHE A 603 10.65 12.24 16.38
CA PHE A 603 9.54 11.48 16.97
C PHE A 603 9.87 11.04 18.40
N PHE A 604 11.02 10.39 18.62
CA PHE A 604 11.42 9.95 19.95
C PHE A 604 11.74 11.11 20.90
N ALA A 605 12.41 12.15 20.40
CA ALA A 605 12.71 13.35 21.20
C ALA A 605 11.42 14.06 21.65
N TYR A 606 10.41 14.15 20.76
CA TYR A 606 9.13 14.75 21.08
C TYR A 606 8.38 13.95 22.16
N LEU A 607 8.36 12.61 22.06
CA LEU A 607 7.77 11.75 23.08
C LEU A 607 8.50 11.89 24.43
N ALA A 608 9.83 11.92 24.43
CA ALA A 608 10.63 12.10 25.65
C ALA A 608 10.35 13.44 26.32
N ALA A 609 10.30 14.53 25.54
CA ALA A 609 9.99 15.87 26.04
C ALA A 609 8.57 15.93 26.65
N LEU A 610 7.61 15.30 26.00
CA LEU A 610 6.24 15.22 26.51
C LEU A 610 6.16 14.43 27.83
N PHE A 611 6.90 13.33 27.94
CA PHE A 611 6.97 12.49 29.13
C PHE A 611 7.65 13.20 30.32
N ILE A 612 8.77 13.90 30.09
CA ILE A 612 9.46 14.70 31.11
C ILE A 612 8.55 15.78 31.67
N ARG A 613 7.85 16.51 30.78
CA ARG A 613 6.90 17.54 31.18
C ARG A 613 5.74 16.99 32.03
N LEU A 614 5.24 15.80 31.71
CA LEU A 614 4.20 15.14 32.51
C LEU A 614 4.71 14.77 33.92
N LYS A 615 5.97 14.32 34.04
CA LYS A 615 6.58 14.04 35.35
C LYS A 615 6.75 15.31 36.19
N THR A 616 7.29 16.39 35.60
CA THR A 616 7.47 17.65 36.34
C THR A 616 6.15 18.27 36.77
N TRP A 617 5.09 18.12 35.96
CA TRP A 617 3.75 18.57 36.33
C TRP A 617 3.14 17.73 37.46
N ALA A 618 3.29 16.41 37.41
CA ALA A 618 2.82 15.51 38.46
C ALA A 618 3.55 15.71 39.80
N SER A 619 4.84 16.02 39.77
CA SER A 619 5.62 16.32 40.98
C SER A 619 5.41 17.74 41.54
N ALA A 620 4.77 18.63 40.77
CA ALA A 620 4.45 20.00 41.18
C ALA A 620 3.01 20.16 41.73
N GLN A 621 2.21 19.08 41.74
CA GLN A 621 0.92 19.06 42.45
C GLN A 621 1.15 18.58 43.87
N PRO A 622 0.70 19.37 44.92
CA PRO A 622 0.83 19.02 46.31
C PRO A 622 0.03 17.79 46.70
#